data_04d86b50d7291c65d07c24b22f8bbc71
#
_entry.id   04d86b50d7291c65d07c24b22f8bbc71
#
_cell.length_a   1.000
_cell.length_b   1.000
_cell.length_c   1.000
_cell.angle_alpha   90.00
_cell.angle_beta   90.00
_cell.angle_gamma   90.00
#
_symmetry.space_group_name_H-M   'P 1'
#
loop_
_entity.id
_entity.type
_entity.pdbx_description
1 polymer ?
#
loop_
_entity_poly.entity_id
_entity_poly.type
_entity_poly.pdbx_seq_one_letter_code
_entity_poly.pdbx_strand_id
1 'polypeptide(L)'
;PALSEKKSNTRATAPLKEKSTSSVEKRRSLDMTARFQVGLGRIVLDPGHGGKDPGATGLYGLVEKNLTLDISRKIAATLRKHLPPGNKVILTRNRDRFIELAKRTSFANQQDADIFISIHINSSPAGKTRGLETYLLAEASTPRALELAARESGTTVARMSDLQKILNDLMLRSKVTESHQLAMDVQGKTLSTLRRRYANAKDLGVKRGPF
;
A
#
# COMPACT_ATOMS: atom_id res chain seq x y z
N PRO A 1 72.90 -16.30 -24.11
CA PRO A 1 71.73 -15.56 -24.62
C PRO A 1 70.68 -15.45 -23.51
N ALA A 2 70.48 -14.23 -23.13
CA ALA A 2 69.63 -13.85 -22.01
C ALA A 2 68.15 -13.84 -22.42
N LEU A 3 67.33 -14.47 -21.59
CA LEU A 3 65.86 -14.41 -21.66
C LEU A 3 65.39 -13.18 -20.88
N SER A 4 64.67 -12.29 -21.56
CA SER A 4 64.06 -11.09 -21.06
C SER A 4 62.71 -11.42 -20.36
N GLU A 5 62.60 -11.20 -19.07
CA GLU A 5 61.35 -11.28 -18.32
C GLU A 5 60.46 -10.07 -18.60
N LYS A 6 59.28 -10.30 -19.17
CA LYS A 6 58.20 -9.32 -19.26
C LYS A 6 57.44 -9.27 -17.94
N LYS A 7 57.55 -8.18 -17.20
CA LYS A 7 56.69 -7.85 -16.05
C LYS A 7 55.28 -7.55 -16.53
N SER A 8 54.29 -8.37 -16.15
CA SER A 8 52.89 -8.09 -16.34
C SER A 8 52.40 -7.10 -15.24
N ASN A 9 51.92 -5.97 -15.71
CA ASN A 9 51.42 -4.88 -14.87
C ASN A 9 49.91 -5.14 -14.64
N THR A 10 49.55 -5.82 -13.54
CA THR A 10 48.18 -5.98 -13.09
C THR A 10 47.69 -4.71 -12.44
N ARG A 11 46.94 -3.92 -13.20
CA ARG A 11 46.26 -2.71 -12.74
C ARG A 11 45.06 -3.14 -11.85
N ALA A 12 45.20 -2.97 -10.56
CA ALA A 12 44.14 -3.17 -9.60
C ALA A 12 42.98 -2.21 -9.91
N THR A 13 41.80 -2.77 -10.26
CA THR A 13 40.56 -2.04 -10.36
C THR A 13 40.03 -1.79 -8.96
N ALA A 14 39.98 -0.51 -8.56
CA ALA A 14 39.36 -0.07 -7.33
C ALA A 14 37.81 -0.36 -7.34
N PRO A 15 37.22 -0.73 -6.23
CA PRO A 15 35.77 -0.98 -6.17
C PRO A 15 35.00 0.32 -6.41
N LEU A 16 34.07 0.27 -7.37
CA LEU A 16 33.11 1.35 -7.64
C LEU A 16 32.23 1.56 -6.40
N LYS A 17 32.28 2.75 -5.84
CA LYS A 17 31.53 3.15 -4.65
C LYS A 17 30.03 3.08 -4.92
N GLU A 18 29.32 2.21 -4.21
CA GLU A 18 27.87 2.20 -4.01
C GLU A 18 27.37 3.48 -3.29
N LYS A 19 27.39 4.62 -3.97
CA LYS A 19 26.90 5.89 -3.40
C LYS A 19 25.74 6.53 -4.18
N SER A 20 25.26 5.93 -5.26
CA SER A 20 24.26 6.61 -6.11
C SER A 20 22.81 6.25 -5.81
N THR A 21 22.51 5.08 -5.29
CA THR A 21 21.11 4.63 -5.04
C THR A 21 20.47 5.33 -3.85
N SER A 22 21.17 5.46 -2.74
CA SER A 22 20.63 6.08 -1.51
C SER A 22 20.31 7.58 -1.67
N SER A 23 21.03 8.30 -2.52
CA SER A 23 20.82 9.75 -2.76
C SER A 23 19.60 10.03 -3.66
N VAL A 24 19.28 9.15 -4.60
CA VAL A 24 18.12 9.28 -5.49
C VAL A 24 16.83 8.91 -4.74
N GLU A 25 16.87 7.87 -3.93
CA GLU A 25 15.73 7.48 -3.06
C GLU A 25 15.43 8.57 -2.03
N LYS A 26 16.45 9.16 -1.41
CA LYS A 26 16.27 10.25 -0.46
C LYS A 26 15.72 11.53 -1.11
N ARG A 27 16.08 11.84 -2.35
CA ARG A 27 15.51 12.99 -3.09
C ARG A 27 14.06 12.76 -3.48
N ARG A 28 13.66 11.53 -3.85
CA ARG A 28 12.27 11.19 -4.20
C ARG A 28 11.34 11.20 -2.98
N SER A 29 11.80 10.69 -1.84
CA SER A 29 11.05 10.77 -0.58
C SER A 29 10.91 12.21 -0.08
N LEU A 30 11.92 13.06 -0.29
CA LEU A 30 11.88 14.50 0.01
C LEU A 30 10.88 15.24 -0.86
N ASP A 31 10.71 14.87 -2.13
CA ASP A 31 9.77 15.53 -3.03
C ASP A 31 8.31 15.29 -2.59
N MET A 32 7.92 14.07 -2.28
CA MET A 32 6.57 13.79 -1.79
C MET A 32 6.32 14.44 -0.42
N THR A 33 7.27 14.36 0.49
CA THR A 33 7.17 15.02 1.80
C THR A 33 7.05 16.54 1.65
N ALA A 34 7.84 17.14 0.76
CA ALA A 34 7.79 18.57 0.46
C ALA A 34 6.42 18.98 -0.10
N ARG A 35 5.82 18.20 -1.00
CA ARG A 35 4.48 18.48 -1.54
C ARG A 35 3.42 18.54 -0.44
N PHE A 36 3.45 17.60 0.50
CA PHE A 36 2.52 17.62 1.65
C PHE A 36 2.80 18.78 2.60
N GLN A 37 4.06 19.17 2.79
CA GLN A 37 4.44 20.31 3.62
C GLN A 37 3.96 21.65 3.06
N VAL A 38 3.93 21.80 1.75
CA VAL A 38 3.45 23.03 1.07
C VAL A 38 1.97 23.01 0.72
N GLY A 39 1.22 22.00 1.16
CA GLY A 39 -0.23 21.95 0.97
C GLY A 39 -0.70 21.53 -0.42
N LEU A 40 0.14 20.86 -1.20
CA LEU A 40 -0.19 20.39 -2.55
C LEU A 40 -0.56 18.90 -2.59
N GLY A 41 -0.48 18.19 -1.47
CA GLY A 41 -0.75 16.76 -1.40
C GLY A 41 -2.23 16.40 -1.43
N ARG A 42 -2.57 15.32 -2.13
CA ARG A 42 -3.93 14.78 -2.22
C ARG A 42 -3.94 13.32 -1.79
N ILE A 43 -4.73 13.02 -0.77
CA ILE A 43 -4.92 11.67 -0.24
C ILE A 43 -6.35 11.25 -0.54
N VAL A 44 -6.53 10.12 -1.21
CA VAL A 44 -7.84 9.49 -1.35
C VAL A 44 -7.90 8.28 -0.42
N LEU A 45 -8.89 8.29 0.46
CA LEU A 45 -9.24 7.17 1.32
C LEU A 45 -10.42 6.42 0.71
N ASP A 46 -10.32 5.11 0.63
CA ASP A 46 -11.35 4.26 0.05
C ASP A 46 -11.93 3.30 1.11
N PRO A 47 -13.07 3.65 1.71
CA PRO A 47 -13.78 2.69 2.58
C PRO A 47 -14.28 1.51 1.75
N GLY A 48 -13.76 0.30 1.97
CA GLY A 48 -14.18 -0.89 1.25
C GLY A 48 -15.67 -1.18 1.36
N HIS A 49 -16.22 -1.88 0.38
CA HIS A 49 -17.63 -2.29 0.32
C HIS A 49 -18.62 -1.10 0.29
N GLY A 50 -19.89 -1.33 0.66
CA GLY A 50 -20.92 -0.29 0.75
C GLY A 50 -22.21 -0.64 0.00
N GLY A 51 -23.34 -0.07 0.44
CA GLY A 51 -24.65 -0.31 -0.14
C GLY A 51 -25.03 -1.79 -0.13
N LYS A 52 -25.24 -2.36 -1.32
CA LYS A 52 -25.60 -3.78 -1.52
C LYS A 52 -24.48 -4.76 -1.18
N ASP A 53 -23.24 -4.30 -1.09
CA ASP A 53 -22.08 -5.12 -0.73
C ASP A 53 -21.73 -4.90 0.75
N PRO A 54 -22.07 -5.84 1.63
CA PRO A 54 -21.81 -5.72 3.06
C PRO A 54 -20.35 -5.95 3.43
N GLY A 55 -19.55 -6.63 2.59
CA GLY A 55 -18.27 -7.20 2.97
C GLY A 55 -18.41 -8.34 3.98
N ALA A 56 -17.42 -8.56 4.79
CA ALA A 56 -17.43 -9.57 5.83
C ALA A 56 -18.42 -9.21 6.95
N THR A 57 -19.07 -10.25 7.49
CA THR A 57 -19.91 -10.12 8.68
C THR A 57 -19.18 -10.77 9.87
N GLY A 58 -18.96 -9.98 10.90
CA GLY A 58 -18.31 -10.38 12.14
C GLY A 58 -19.30 -10.81 13.22
N LEU A 59 -18.78 -11.05 14.43
CA LEU A 59 -19.58 -11.34 15.61
C LEU A 59 -20.51 -10.15 15.95
N TYR A 60 -21.65 -10.44 16.57
CA TYR A 60 -22.62 -9.44 17.04
C TYR A 60 -23.21 -8.56 15.92
N GLY A 61 -23.25 -9.05 14.68
CA GLY A 61 -23.81 -8.31 13.56
C GLY A 61 -22.94 -7.15 13.05
N LEU A 62 -21.66 -7.12 13.40
CA LEU A 62 -20.70 -6.17 12.84
C LEU A 62 -20.54 -6.41 11.34
N VAL A 63 -20.76 -5.39 10.53
CA VAL A 63 -20.67 -5.46 9.08
C VAL A 63 -19.49 -4.62 8.61
N GLU A 64 -18.63 -5.20 7.78
CA GLU A 64 -17.39 -4.58 7.32
C GLU A 64 -17.61 -3.19 6.71
N LYS A 65 -18.60 -3.03 5.82
CA LYS A 65 -18.89 -1.75 5.16
C LYS A 65 -19.11 -0.58 6.13
N ASN A 66 -19.68 -0.85 7.31
CA ASN A 66 -19.94 0.18 8.32
C ASN A 66 -18.66 0.55 9.07
N LEU A 67 -17.85 -0.46 9.40
CA LEU A 67 -16.59 -0.28 10.11
C LEU A 67 -15.54 0.44 9.23
N THR A 68 -15.43 0.04 7.97
CA THR A 68 -14.51 0.68 7.02
C THR A 68 -14.86 2.14 6.80
N LEU A 69 -16.16 2.48 6.73
CA LEU A 69 -16.63 3.85 6.61
C LEU A 69 -16.31 4.68 7.86
N ASP A 70 -16.57 4.13 9.06
CA ASP A 70 -16.29 4.83 10.32
C ASP A 70 -14.79 5.08 10.52
N ILE A 71 -13.96 4.05 10.28
CA ILE A 71 -12.50 4.15 10.36
C ILE A 71 -11.99 5.20 9.37
N SER A 72 -12.42 5.14 8.11
CA SER A 72 -11.98 6.09 7.07
C SER A 72 -12.36 7.52 7.40
N ARG A 73 -13.56 7.76 7.95
CA ARG A 73 -13.98 9.10 8.41
C ARG A 73 -13.09 9.62 9.54
N LYS A 74 -12.75 8.77 10.51
CA LYS A 74 -11.85 9.12 11.62
C LYS A 74 -10.44 9.44 11.13
N ILE A 75 -9.91 8.62 10.22
CA ILE A 75 -8.62 8.87 9.57
C ILE A 75 -8.66 10.21 8.82
N ALA A 76 -9.69 10.44 8.01
CA ALA A 76 -9.83 11.68 7.24
C ALA A 76 -9.88 12.92 8.16
N ALA A 77 -10.64 12.87 9.26
CA ALA A 77 -10.73 13.95 10.22
C ALA A 77 -9.37 14.21 10.89
N THR A 78 -8.66 13.16 11.26
CA THR A 78 -7.33 13.26 11.87
C THR A 78 -6.31 13.85 10.89
N LEU A 79 -6.28 13.37 9.64
CA LEU A 79 -5.37 13.88 8.62
C LEU A 79 -5.64 15.36 8.32
N ARG A 80 -6.91 15.75 8.16
CA ARG A 80 -7.27 17.16 7.92
C ARG A 80 -6.86 18.08 9.04
N LYS A 81 -6.82 17.58 10.29
CA LYS A 81 -6.39 18.36 11.45
C LYS A 81 -4.87 18.55 11.51
N HIS A 82 -4.10 17.57 11.02
CA HIS A 82 -2.64 17.54 11.21
C HIS A 82 -1.85 17.88 9.96
N LEU A 83 -2.44 17.75 8.78
CA LEU A 83 -1.80 18.17 7.54
C LEU A 83 -1.83 19.70 7.41
N PRO A 84 -0.79 20.31 6.85
CA PRO A 84 -0.79 21.73 6.50
C PRO A 84 -1.99 22.14 5.64
N PRO A 85 -2.46 23.39 5.75
CA PRO A 85 -3.54 23.92 4.91
C PRO A 85 -3.25 23.71 3.41
N GLY A 86 -4.30 23.47 2.63
CA GLY A 86 -4.20 23.23 1.19
C GLY A 86 -4.11 21.75 0.81
N ASN A 87 -3.65 20.88 1.69
CA ASN A 87 -3.72 19.43 1.46
C ASN A 87 -5.18 18.96 1.41
N LYS A 88 -5.46 18.02 0.52
CA LYS A 88 -6.81 17.47 0.33
C LYS A 88 -6.89 16.03 0.82
N VAL A 89 -7.88 15.75 1.65
CA VAL A 89 -8.23 14.37 2.07
C VAL A 89 -9.66 14.09 1.63
N ILE A 90 -9.81 13.17 0.69
CA ILE A 90 -11.05 12.88 -0.01
C ILE A 90 -11.41 11.41 0.25
N LEU A 91 -12.71 11.12 0.41
CA LEU A 91 -13.19 9.76 0.52
C LEU A 91 -13.89 9.37 -0.78
N THR A 92 -13.69 8.13 -1.26
CA THR A 92 -14.45 7.59 -2.40
C THR A 92 -15.94 7.53 -2.08
N ARG A 93 -16.29 7.20 -0.82
CA ARG A 93 -17.66 7.30 -0.29
C ARG A 93 -17.65 7.86 1.13
N ASN A 94 -18.60 8.72 1.41
CA ASN A 94 -18.82 9.30 2.74
C ASN A 94 -20.15 8.84 3.39
N ARG A 95 -20.87 7.92 2.73
CA ARG A 95 -22.13 7.32 3.20
C ARG A 95 -22.19 5.86 2.76
N ASP A 96 -23.19 5.13 3.24
CA ASP A 96 -23.43 3.75 2.83
C ASP A 96 -23.96 3.73 1.40
N ARG A 97 -23.05 3.55 0.43
CA ARG A 97 -23.35 3.37 -0.99
C ARG A 97 -22.36 2.42 -1.61
N PHE A 98 -22.81 1.64 -2.58
CA PHE A 98 -21.97 0.77 -3.39
C PHE A 98 -21.18 1.58 -4.43
N ILE A 99 -19.89 1.29 -4.58
CA ILE A 99 -19.03 1.80 -5.64
C ILE A 99 -18.28 0.60 -6.23
N GLU A 100 -18.40 0.42 -7.53
CA GLU A 100 -17.64 -0.59 -8.27
C GLU A 100 -16.13 -0.35 -8.15
N LEU A 101 -15.34 -1.42 -8.12
CA LEU A 101 -13.88 -1.34 -7.92
C LEU A 101 -13.19 -0.43 -8.94
N ALA A 102 -13.47 -0.64 -10.23
CA ALA A 102 -12.90 0.19 -11.29
C ALA A 102 -13.23 1.69 -11.12
N LYS A 103 -14.38 2.02 -10.54
CA LYS A 103 -14.77 3.40 -10.26
C LYS A 103 -14.02 4.00 -9.07
N ARG A 104 -13.54 3.17 -8.12
CA ARG A 104 -12.75 3.64 -6.97
C ARG A 104 -11.38 4.16 -7.42
N THR A 105 -10.67 3.36 -8.23
CA THR A 105 -9.38 3.75 -8.79
C THR A 105 -9.51 4.88 -9.82
N SER A 106 -10.52 4.82 -10.69
CA SER A 106 -10.84 5.94 -11.60
C SER A 106 -11.07 7.24 -10.85
N PHE A 107 -11.82 7.20 -9.75
CA PHE A 107 -12.06 8.37 -8.92
C PHE A 107 -10.76 8.93 -8.34
N ALA A 108 -9.88 8.08 -7.80
CA ALA A 108 -8.59 8.51 -7.29
C ALA A 108 -7.73 9.18 -8.37
N ASN A 109 -7.70 8.60 -9.57
CA ASN A 109 -6.98 9.16 -10.71
C ASN A 109 -7.57 10.52 -11.15
N GLN A 110 -8.91 10.66 -11.22
CA GLN A 110 -9.58 11.92 -11.54
C GLN A 110 -9.33 13.03 -10.49
N GLN A 111 -9.03 12.64 -9.26
CA GLN A 111 -8.66 13.58 -8.21
C GLN A 111 -7.16 13.90 -8.21
N ASP A 112 -6.37 13.37 -9.15
CA ASP A 112 -4.90 13.43 -9.16
C ASP A 112 -4.31 13.06 -7.79
N ALA A 113 -4.73 11.94 -7.23
CA ALA A 113 -4.31 11.50 -5.92
C ALA A 113 -2.81 11.17 -5.89
N ASP A 114 -2.10 11.74 -4.93
CA ASP A 114 -0.70 11.36 -4.65
C ASP A 114 -0.64 10.03 -3.88
N ILE A 115 -1.66 9.79 -3.03
CA ILE A 115 -1.77 8.59 -2.20
C ILE A 115 -3.21 8.09 -2.29
N PHE A 116 -3.37 6.78 -2.56
CA PHE A 116 -4.62 6.05 -2.47
C PHE A 116 -4.50 4.96 -1.40
N ILE A 117 -5.43 4.96 -0.44
CA ILE A 117 -5.45 3.98 0.65
C ILE A 117 -6.84 3.39 0.75
N SER A 118 -6.96 2.09 0.48
CA SER A 118 -8.19 1.33 0.71
C SER A 118 -8.18 0.70 2.11
N ILE A 119 -9.33 0.68 2.77
CA ILE A 119 -9.50 0.19 4.14
C ILE A 119 -10.51 -0.94 4.14
N HIS A 120 -10.05 -2.11 4.59
CA HIS A 120 -10.81 -3.35 4.69
C HIS A 120 -10.69 -3.98 6.07
N ILE A 121 -11.60 -4.88 6.40
CA ILE A 121 -11.57 -5.70 7.60
C ILE A 121 -11.76 -7.15 7.19
N ASN A 122 -10.64 -7.83 6.99
CA ASN A 122 -10.63 -9.21 6.54
C ASN A 122 -11.22 -10.16 7.60
N SER A 123 -12.00 -11.11 7.15
CA SER A 123 -12.42 -12.24 7.97
C SER A 123 -11.48 -13.43 7.78
N SER A 124 -11.25 -14.19 8.84
CA SER A 124 -10.56 -15.48 8.76
C SER A 124 -11.59 -16.60 8.90
N PRO A 125 -11.67 -17.55 7.94
CA PRO A 125 -12.65 -18.63 7.97
C PRO A 125 -12.66 -19.45 9.27
N ALA A 126 -11.50 -19.55 9.93
CA ALA A 126 -11.37 -20.28 11.20
C ALA A 126 -11.40 -19.37 12.44
N GLY A 127 -11.61 -18.06 12.28
CA GLY A 127 -11.55 -17.10 13.42
C GLY A 127 -10.19 -17.04 14.13
N LYS A 128 -9.17 -17.74 13.62
CA LYS A 128 -7.87 -17.94 14.28
C LYS A 128 -6.83 -16.84 13.99
N THR A 129 -7.02 -16.08 12.92
CA THR A 129 -6.09 -15.04 12.54
C THR A 129 -6.61 -13.68 13.00
N ARG A 130 -5.86 -13.01 13.86
CA ARG A 130 -6.14 -11.65 14.34
C ARG A 130 -4.88 -10.82 14.20
N GLY A 131 -4.98 -9.61 13.68
CA GLY A 131 -3.81 -8.74 13.54
C GLY A 131 -4.00 -7.68 12.48
N LEU A 132 -2.90 -6.99 12.19
CA LEU A 132 -2.81 -5.98 11.15
C LEU A 132 -1.99 -6.52 10.00
N GLU A 133 -2.48 -6.30 8.78
CA GLU A 133 -1.73 -6.52 7.54
C GLU A 133 -1.92 -5.32 6.62
N THR A 134 -0.88 -4.98 5.88
CA THR A 134 -0.91 -3.92 4.88
C THR A 134 -0.55 -4.52 3.53
N TYR A 135 -1.31 -4.16 2.50
CA TYR A 135 -1.06 -4.59 1.14
C TYR A 135 -0.61 -3.42 0.29
N LEU A 136 0.33 -3.65 -0.61
CA LEU A 136 0.64 -2.71 -1.68
C LEU A 136 0.32 -3.34 -3.04
N LEU A 137 -0.09 -2.50 -3.99
CA LEU A 137 -0.38 -2.92 -5.35
C LEU A 137 0.91 -3.36 -6.02
N ALA A 138 1.04 -4.66 -6.26
CA ALA A 138 2.14 -5.29 -6.96
C ALA A 138 1.77 -6.75 -7.28
N GLU A 139 2.67 -7.49 -7.90
CA GLU A 139 2.54 -8.93 -8.04
C GLU A 139 2.34 -9.58 -6.67
N ALA A 140 1.40 -10.54 -6.59
CA ALA A 140 1.09 -11.21 -5.34
C ALA A 140 2.32 -11.96 -4.80
N SER A 141 2.67 -11.67 -3.55
CA SER A 141 3.80 -12.34 -2.89
C SER A 141 3.47 -13.73 -2.35
N THR A 142 2.19 -14.07 -2.26
CA THR A 142 1.71 -15.37 -1.74
C THR A 142 0.40 -15.77 -2.42
N PRO A 143 0.08 -17.09 -2.50
CA PRO A 143 -1.21 -17.56 -2.99
C PRO A 143 -2.39 -16.93 -2.24
N ARG A 144 -2.27 -16.77 -0.92
CA ARG A 144 -3.29 -16.13 -0.08
C ARG A 144 -3.54 -14.66 -0.46
N ALA A 145 -2.49 -13.92 -0.82
CA ALA A 145 -2.65 -12.53 -1.29
C ALA A 145 -3.41 -12.48 -2.60
N LEU A 146 -3.16 -13.43 -3.50
CA LEU A 146 -3.87 -13.55 -4.76
C LEU A 146 -5.35 -13.95 -4.56
N GLU A 147 -5.62 -14.90 -3.68
CA GLU A 147 -6.98 -15.31 -3.31
C GLU A 147 -7.77 -14.15 -2.69
N LEU A 148 -7.14 -13.40 -1.79
CA LEU A 148 -7.74 -12.23 -1.18
C LEU A 148 -8.06 -11.17 -2.24
N ALA A 149 -7.12 -10.85 -3.12
CA ALA A 149 -7.33 -9.89 -4.20
C ALA A 149 -8.47 -10.32 -5.13
N ALA A 150 -8.54 -11.60 -5.49
CA ALA A 150 -9.63 -12.14 -6.32
C ALA A 150 -10.99 -12.00 -5.63
N ARG A 151 -11.06 -12.29 -4.33
CA ARG A 151 -12.28 -12.16 -3.53
C ARG A 151 -12.75 -10.71 -3.44
N GLU A 152 -11.86 -9.80 -3.06
CA GLU A 152 -12.18 -8.36 -2.93
C GLU A 152 -12.56 -7.75 -4.29
N SER A 153 -12.00 -8.28 -5.39
CA SER A 153 -12.31 -7.86 -6.76
C SER A 153 -13.56 -8.55 -7.36
N GLY A 154 -14.20 -9.46 -6.63
CA GLY A 154 -15.36 -10.21 -7.14
C GLY A 154 -15.04 -11.03 -8.40
N THR A 155 -13.81 -11.55 -8.52
CA THR A 155 -13.33 -12.29 -9.67
C THR A 155 -12.70 -13.64 -9.26
N THR A 156 -12.19 -14.39 -10.23
CA THR A 156 -11.51 -15.67 -9.98
C THR A 156 -10.01 -15.47 -9.87
N VAL A 157 -9.34 -16.38 -9.15
CA VAL A 157 -7.86 -16.40 -9.03
C VAL A 157 -7.18 -16.47 -10.40
N ALA A 158 -7.74 -17.24 -11.35
CA ALA A 158 -7.21 -17.33 -12.71
C ALA A 158 -7.20 -15.98 -13.45
N ARG A 159 -8.33 -15.26 -13.43
CA ARG A 159 -8.42 -13.91 -14.04
C ARG A 159 -7.53 -12.91 -13.33
N MET A 160 -7.38 -13.02 -12.01
CA MET A 160 -6.49 -12.16 -11.25
C MET A 160 -5.02 -12.40 -11.62
N SER A 161 -4.62 -13.66 -11.87
CA SER A 161 -3.28 -13.98 -12.37
C SER A 161 -2.97 -13.38 -13.74
N ASP A 162 -3.96 -13.32 -14.64
CA ASP A 162 -3.77 -12.68 -15.94
C ASP A 162 -3.63 -11.15 -15.83
N LEU A 163 -4.42 -10.52 -14.98
CA LEU A 163 -4.25 -9.10 -14.64
C LEU A 163 -2.88 -8.79 -14.04
N GLN A 164 -2.36 -9.69 -13.22
CA GLN A 164 -1.04 -9.56 -12.62
C GLN A 164 0.08 -9.50 -13.67
N LYS A 165 -0.01 -10.30 -14.75
CA LYS A 165 0.96 -10.23 -15.86
C LYS A 165 0.95 -8.86 -16.56
N ILE A 166 -0.25 -8.29 -16.75
CA ILE A 166 -0.41 -6.97 -17.37
C ILE A 166 0.13 -5.86 -16.45
N LEU A 167 -0.10 -5.97 -15.15
CA LEU A 167 0.39 -4.99 -14.17
C LEU A 167 1.92 -4.94 -14.09
N ASN A 168 2.59 -6.09 -14.25
CA ASN A 168 4.05 -6.14 -14.23
C ASN A 168 4.70 -5.31 -15.35
N ASP A 169 4.05 -5.23 -16.51
CA ASP A 169 4.53 -4.45 -17.65
C ASP A 169 4.29 -2.94 -17.48
N LEU A 170 3.29 -2.56 -16.67
CA LEU A 170 2.85 -1.17 -16.48
C LEU A 170 3.41 -0.49 -15.22
N MET A 171 3.89 -1.27 -14.24
CA MET A 171 4.35 -0.71 -12.97
C MET A 171 5.76 -0.13 -13.07
N LEU A 172 5.83 1.18 -13.10
CA LEU A 172 7.08 1.92 -12.89
C LEU A 172 7.66 1.54 -11.51
N ARG A 173 8.80 0.86 -11.50
CA ARG A 173 9.49 0.33 -10.28
C ARG A 173 9.63 1.36 -9.16
N SER A 174 9.73 2.66 -9.49
CA SER A 174 9.84 3.74 -8.51
C SER A 174 8.62 3.90 -7.61
N LYS A 175 7.40 3.81 -8.17
CA LYS A 175 6.17 3.95 -7.38
C LYS A 175 5.94 2.76 -6.42
N VAL A 176 6.41 1.58 -6.81
CA VAL A 176 6.34 0.39 -5.93
C VAL A 176 7.23 0.58 -4.70
N THR A 177 8.42 1.15 -4.86
CA THR A 177 9.34 1.43 -3.74
C THR A 177 8.75 2.44 -2.76
N GLU A 178 8.18 3.54 -3.26
CA GLU A 178 7.52 4.56 -2.43
C GLU A 178 6.30 3.98 -1.69
N SER A 179 5.47 3.22 -2.39
CA SER A 179 4.32 2.52 -1.80
C SER A 179 4.75 1.50 -0.74
N HIS A 180 5.85 0.78 -0.97
CA HIS A 180 6.40 -0.17 -0.01
C HIS A 180 6.87 0.53 1.27
N GLN A 181 7.58 1.65 1.15
CA GLN A 181 8.03 2.42 2.31
C GLN A 181 6.84 2.94 3.12
N LEU A 182 5.82 3.51 2.45
CA LEU A 182 4.60 3.96 3.10
C LEU A 182 3.88 2.80 3.81
N ALA A 183 3.77 1.64 3.16
CA ALA A 183 3.13 0.46 3.74
C ALA A 183 3.87 -0.03 5.00
N MET A 184 5.20 -0.04 4.99
CA MET A 184 6.03 -0.39 6.17
C MET A 184 5.82 0.60 7.31
N ASP A 185 5.79 1.90 7.03
CA ASP A 185 5.56 2.94 8.03
C ASP A 185 4.16 2.85 8.64
N VAL A 186 3.13 2.65 7.81
CA VAL A 186 1.74 2.45 8.26
C VAL A 186 1.63 1.19 9.12
N GLN A 187 2.17 0.05 8.64
CA GLN A 187 2.17 -1.21 9.37
C GLN A 187 2.83 -1.06 10.75
N GLY A 188 4.07 -0.58 10.79
CA GLY A 188 4.85 -0.48 12.02
C GLY A 188 4.24 0.48 13.05
N LYS A 189 3.86 1.69 12.63
CA LYS A 189 3.28 2.71 13.52
C LYS A 189 1.89 2.32 14.03
N THR A 190 1.06 1.76 13.16
CA THR A 190 -0.28 1.30 13.56
C THR A 190 -0.19 0.14 14.53
N LEU A 191 0.67 -0.85 14.24
CA LEU A 191 0.85 -2.01 15.11
C LEU A 191 1.42 -1.61 16.49
N SER A 192 2.41 -0.73 16.53
CA SER A 192 2.98 -0.23 17.80
C SER A 192 1.92 0.47 18.65
N THR A 193 1.03 1.25 18.02
CA THR A 193 -0.07 1.92 18.69
C THR A 193 -1.14 0.92 19.18
N LEU A 194 -1.49 -0.05 18.36
CA LEU A 194 -2.45 -1.10 18.72
C LEU A 194 -1.95 -1.92 19.92
N ARG A 195 -0.69 -2.29 19.96
CA ARG A 195 -0.09 -3.10 21.04
C ARG A 195 -0.08 -2.39 22.40
N ARG A 196 -0.16 -1.08 22.44
CA ARG A 196 -0.33 -0.33 23.71
C ARG A 196 -1.67 -0.66 24.38
N ARG A 197 -2.70 -0.98 23.59
CA ARG A 197 -4.05 -1.28 24.09
C ARG A 197 -4.40 -2.76 23.98
N TYR A 198 -3.85 -3.44 22.98
CA TYR A 198 -4.11 -4.84 22.65
C TYR A 198 -2.77 -5.57 22.51
N ALA A 199 -2.20 -5.99 23.63
CA ALA A 199 -0.87 -6.60 23.67
C ALA A 199 -0.66 -7.78 22.70
N ASN A 200 -1.74 -8.51 22.42
CA ASN A 200 -1.75 -9.69 21.53
C ASN A 200 -2.01 -9.35 20.05
N ALA A 201 -2.01 -8.08 19.64
CA ALA A 201 -2.14 -7.71 18.24
C ALA A 201 -0.96 -8.27 17.43
N LYS A 202 -1.28 -9.17 16.48
CA LYS A 202 -0.28 -9.83 15.65
C LYS A 202 0.13 -8.95 14.48
N ASP A 203 1.41 -8.98 14.17
CA ASP A 203 1.95 -8.46 12.93
C ASP A 203 1.77 -9.52 11.85
N LEU A 204 0.93 -9.26 10.88
CA LEU A 204 0.73 -10.11 9.70
C LEU A 204 1.56 -9.63 8.51
N GLY A 205 2.28 -8.53 8.70
CA GLY A 205 3.28 -7.98 7.78
C GLY A 205 2.74 -7.17 6.62
N VAL A 206 3.68 -6.64 5.85
CA VAL A 206 3.43 -5.99 4.57
C VAL A 206 3.47 -7.03 3.46
N LYS A 207 2.47 -7.03 2.60
CA LYS A 207 2.29 -8.01 1.52
C LYS A 207 2.08 -7.29 0.19
N ARG A 208 2.29 -8.02 -0.88
CA ARG A 208 2.03 -7.56 -2.25
C ARG A 208 0.80 -8.28 -2.79
N GLY A 209 -0.03 -7.56 -3.53
CA GLY A 209 -1.19 -8.13 -4.20
C GLY A 209 -1.72 -7.22 -5.32
N PRO A 210 -2.36 -7.79 -6.33
CA PRO A 210 -2.93 -7.07 -7.47
C PRO A 210 -4.34 -6.55 -7.15
N PHE A 211 -4.46 -5.67 -6.17
CA PHE A 211 -5.74 -5.10 -5.71
C PHE A 211 -6.26 -3.99 -6.60
#